data_af71f2831e09f03d4e6766e1cbde454c
#
_entry.id   af71f2831e09f03d4e6766e1cbde454c
#
_cell.length_a   1.000
_cell.length_b   1.000
_cell.length_c   1.000
_cell.angle_alpha   90.00
_cell.angle_beta   90.00
_cell.angle_gamma   90.00
#
_symmetry.space_group_name_H-M   'P 1'
#
loop_
_entity.id
_entity.type
_entity.pdbx_description
1 polymer ?
#
loop_
_entity_poly.entity_id
_entity_poly.type
_entity_poly.pdbx_seq_one_letter_code
_entity_poly.pdbx_strand_id
1 'polypeptide(L)'
;DPSLNPDGLARFANWANSNRGMNLSSDPKTREHVESWPSSRTNHYWFDLNRDWLLLQHPESRARIAKFHQWKPNVLTDFHEMGPNSSYFFQPGIPSRKHPITPDENVTLTKAIANYHAKTLDENNALYFTEESFDDFYYGKGSTYPDVNGGVGILFEQASSRGHIQDTINGPLSFPFTIKNQLL
;
A
#
# COMPACT_ATOMS: atom_id res chain seq x y z
N ASP A 1 6.48 -1.46 -11.93
CA ASP A 1 6.92 -2.76 -11.43
C ASP A 1 5.74 -3.45 -10.73
N PRO A 2 5.20 -4.55 -11.29
CA PRO A 2 4.02 -5.21 -10.73
C PRO A 2 4.30 -6.04 -9.47
N SER A 3 5.55 -6.36 -9.19
CA SER A 3 5.91 -7.14 -8.00
C SER A 3 7.33 -6.83 -7.53
N LEU A 4 7.44 -6.05 -6.48
CA LEU A 4 8.71 -5.79 -5.79
C LEU A 4 9.17 -6.95 -4.92
N ASN A 5 8.27 -7.86 -4.59
CA ASN A 5 8.49 -9.00 -3.72
C ASN A 5 7.90 -10.28 -4.32
N PRO A 6 8.58 -10.90 -5.31
CA PRO A 6 8.06 -12.10 -5.98
C PRO A 6 7.88 -13.29 -5.03
N ASP A 7 8.75 -13.45 -4.03
CA ASP A 7 8.62 -14.51 -3.03
C ASP A 7 7.38 -14.31 -2.15
N GLY A 8 7.12 -13.08 -1.72
CA GLY A 8 5.92 -12.74 -0.97
C GLY A 8 4.65 -12.97 -1.80
N LEU A 9 4.65 -12.58 -3.07
CA LEU A 9 3.54 -12.82 -3.99
C LEU A 9 3.25 -14.32 -4.15
N ALA A 10 4.27 -15.12 -4.38
CA ALA A 10 4.12 -16.58 -4.49
C ALA A 10 3.61 -17.21 -3.18
N ARG A 11 4.09 -16.73 -2.04
CA ARG A 11 3.65 -17.18 -0.72
C ARG A 11 2.18 -16.86 -0.47
N PHE A 12 1.75 -15.63 -0.79
CA PHE A 12 0.34 -15.24 -0.71
C PHE A 12 -0.55 -16.11 -1.62
N ALA A 13 -0.17 -16.30 -2.87
CA ALA A 13 -0.92 -17.10 -3.82
C ALA A 13 -1.08 -18.55 -3.35
N ASN A 14 0.00 -19.16 -2.82
CA ASN A 14 -0.05 -20.51 -2.26
C ASN A 14 -0.98 -20.59 -1.04
N TRP A 15 -0.89 -19.63 -0.11
CA TRP A 15 -1.76 -19.59 1.05
C TRP A 15 -3.23 -19.42 0.63
N ALA A 16 -3.53 -18.45 -0.21
CA ALA A 16 -4.89 -18.18 -0.67
C ALA A 16 -5.51 -19.40 -1.36
N ASN A 17 -4.78 -20.03 -2.30
CA ASN A 17 -5.25 -21.19 -3.02
C ASN A 17 -5.43 -22.44 -2.15
N SER A 18 -4.60 -22.59 -1.11
CA SER A 18 -4.64 -23.76 -0.22
C SER A 18 -5.72 -23.64 0.88
N ASN A 19 -6.14 -22.42 1.23
CA ASN A 19 -7.07 -22.20 2.33
C ASN A 19 -8.47 -21.76 1.86
N ARG A 20 -8.64 -21.43 0.58
CA ARG A 20 -9.94 -21.03 0.03
C ARG A 20 -10.88 -22.22 -0.05
N GLY A 21 -12.04 -22.08 0.60
CA GLY A 21 -13.11 -23.07 0.53
C GLY A 21 -13.90 -23.03 -0.80
N MET A 22 -14.64 -24.10 -1.09
CA MET A 22 -15.59 -24.11 -2.24
C MET A 22 -16.71 -23.09 -2.05
N ASN A 23 -17.19 -22.94 -0.81
CA ASN A 23 -18.12 -21.90 -0.41
C ASN A 23 -17.36 -20.82 0.31
N LEU A 24 -17.39 -19.60 -0.22
CA LEU A 24 -16.68 -18.47 0.37
C LEU A 24 -17.30 -18.10 1.72
N SER A 25 -16.47 -17.89 2.73
CA SER A 25 -16.88 -17.40 4.03
C SER A 25 -16.58 -15.91 4.14
N SER A 26 -17.54 -15.11 4.58
CA SER A 26 -17.33 -13.69 4.90
C SER A 26 -16.79 -13.46 6.32
N ASP A 27 -16.78 -14.49 7.19
CA ASP A 27 -16.28 -14.38 8.56
C ASP A 27 -14.76 -14.10 8.56
N PRO A 28 -14.31 -12.92 9.04
CA PRO A 28 -12.90 -12.53 9.03
C PRO A 28 -11.99 -13.41 9.91
N LYS A 29 -12.54 -14.28 10.74
CA LYS A 29 -11.79 -15.20 11.59
C LYS A 29 -11.47 -16.54 10.92
N THR A 30 -12.03 -16.80 9.75
CA THR A 30 -11.73 -18.03 9.03
C THR A 30 -10.31 -18.09 8.47
N ARG A 31 -9.83 -19.28 8.17
CA ARG A 31 -8.48 -19.49 7.58
C ARG A 31 -8.34 -18.84 6.21
N GLU A 32 -9.43 -18.52 5.53
CA GLU A 32 -9.43 -17.82 4.25
C GLU A 32 -8.99 -16.36 4.37
N HIS A 33 -9.04 -15.78 5.58
CA HIS A 33 -8.74 -14.37 5.84
C HIS A 33 -7.49 -14.17 6.73
N VAL A 34 -7.06 -15.22 7.44
CA VAL A 34 -5.94 -15.15 8.37
C VAL A 34 -4.70 -15.80 7.77
N GLU A 35 -3.85 -14.97 7.18
CA GLU A 35 -2.58 -15.40 6.62
C GLU A 35 -1.61 -15.82 7.74
N SER A 36 -1.12 -17.06 7.68
CA SER A 36 -0.17 -17.58 8.64
C SER A 36 1.25 -17.06 8.39
N TRP A 37 2.06 -17.02 9.44
CA TRP A 37 3.48 -16.76 9.31
C TRP A 37 4.21 -17.90 8.59
N PRO A 38 5.23 -17.62 7.75
CA PRO A 38 5.64 -16.32 7.27
C PRO A 38 4.64 -15.77 6.24
N SER A 39 4.18 -14.53 6.48
CA SER A 39 3.21 -13.87 5.59
C SER A 39 3.85 -13.35 4.29
N SER A 40 3.03 -12.88 3.39
CA SER A 40 3.46 -12.31 2.10
C SER A 40 4.21 -10.97 2.22
N ARG A 41 4.18 -10.33 3.38
CA ARG A 41 4.83 -9.04 3.59
C ARG A 41 6.33 -9.06 3.34
N THR A 42 7.00 -10.15 3.70
CA THR A 42 8.46 -10.25 3.69
C THR A 42 9.00 -11.01 2.48
N ASN A 43 10.27 -10.77 2.12
CA ASN A 43 10.96 -11.48 1.05
C ASN A 43 11.33 -12.92 1.45
N HIS A 44 12.17 -13.58 0.65
CA HIS A 44 12.67 -14.92 0.92
C HIS A 44 13.36 -15.08 2.29
N TYR A 45 14.07 -14.04 2.72
CA TYR A 45 14.81 -14.01 4.00
C TYR A 45 14.03 -13.38 5.14
N TRP A 46 12.72 -13.17 4.97
CA TRP A 46 11.79 -12.58 5.95
C TRP A 46 12.08 -11.12 6.31
N PHE A 47 12.67 -10.37 5.38
CA PHE A 47 12.87 -8.93 5.53
C PHE A 47 11.79 -8.13 4.81
N ASP A 48 11.40 -7.02 5.40
CA ASP A 48 10.46 -6.07 4.82
C ASP A 48 11.18 -5.18 3.78
N LEU A 49 10.98 -5.50 2.49
CA LEU A 49 11.58 -4.73 1.40
C LEU A 49 11.07 -3.29 1.33
N ASN A 50 9.90 -3.01 1.93
CA ASN A 50 9.39 -1.64 2.03
C ASN A 50 9.95 -0.88 3.24
N ARG A 51 11.06 -1.36 3.82
CA ARG A 51 11.92 -0.65 4.77
C ARG A 51 13.38 -0.59 4.29
N ASP A 52 13.66 -1.14 3.12
CA ASP A 52 15.02 -1.29 2.58
C ASP A 52 15.31 -0.36 1.38
N TRP A 53 14.51 0.69 1.16
CA TRP A 53 14.74 1.66 0.10
C TRP A 53 16.01 2.51 0.31
N LEU A 54 16.40 2.73 1.57
CA LEU A 54 17.59 3.49 1.93
C LEU A 54 18.81 2.60 2.14
N LEU A 55 18.65 1.51 2.89
CA LEU A 55 19.78 0.70 3.35
C LEU A 55 20.28 -0.28 2.28
N LEU A 56 19.42 -0.68 1.32
CA LEU A 56 19.75 -1.50 0.16
C LEU A 56 20.45 -2.82 0.51
N GLN A 57 20.02 -3.46 1.59
CA GLN A 57 20.64 -4.70 2.05
C GLN A 57 20.31 -5.88 1.14
N HIS A 58 19.15 -5.84 0.47
CA HIS A 58 18.64 -6.93 -0.35
C HIS A 58 18.84 -6.67 -1.86
N PRO A 59 19.06 -7.72 -2.66
CA PRO A 59 19.27 -7.60 -4.11
C PRO A 59 18.06 -6.97 -4.81
N GLU A 60 16.83 -7.26 -4.37
CA GLU A 60 15.60 -6.68 -4.89
C GLU A 60 15.61 -5.15 -4.71
N SER A 61 16.00 -4.69 -3.53
CA SER A 61 16.10 -3.25 -3.21
C SER A 61 17.13 -2.55 -4.06
N ARG A 62 18.33 -3.16 -4.22
CA ARG A 62 19.39 -2.61 -5.07
C ARG A 62 18.96 -2.51 -6.54
N ALA A 63 18.32 -3.53 -7.07
CA ALA A 63 17.82 -3.54 -8.44
C ALA A 63 16.76 -2.46 -8.67
N ARG A 64 15.80 -2.34 -7.74
CA ARG A 64 14.73 -1.33 -7.78
C ARG A 64 15.28 0.09 -7.74
N ILE A 65 16.18 0.38 -6.81
CA ILE A 65 16.76 1.72 -6.66
C ILE A 65 17.63 2.10 -7.87
N ALA A 66 18.36 1.15 -8.44
CA ALA A 66 19.08 1.40 -9.70
C ALA A 66 18.12 1.83 -10.82
N LYS A 67 16.95 1.18 -10.93
CA LYS A 67 15.92 1.56 -11.89
C LYS A 67 15.27 2.90 -11.56
N PHE A 68 14.96 3.15 -10.29
CA PHE A 68 14.42 4.44 -9.84
C PHE A 68 15.34 5.60 -10.27
N HIS A 69 16.63 5.52 -10.01
CA HIS A 69 17.59 6.56 -10.40
C HIS A 69 17.83 6.66 -11.91
N GLN A 70 17.67 5.56 -12.63
CA GLN A 70 17.71 5.58 -14.10
C GLN A 70 16.51 6.31 -14.71
N TRP A 71 15.31 6.04 -14.18
CA TRP A 71 14.04 6.57 -14.72
C TRP A 71 13.69 7.95 -14.17
N LYS A 72 14.03 8.22 -12.90
CA LYS A 72 13.70 9.46 -12.17
C LYS A 72 12.23 9.82 -12.29
N PRO A 73 11.32 8.98 -11.79
CA PRO A 73 9.88 9.22 -11.92
C PRO A 73 9.50 10.51 -11.18
N ASN A 74 8.61 11.29 -11.77
CA ASN A 74 8.04 12.47 -11.12
C ASN A 74 7.08 12.08 -9.99
N VAL A 75 6.34 10.99 -10.18
CA VAL A 75 5.44 10.42 -9.19
C VAL A 75 5.69 8.92 -9.09
N LEU A 76 5.75 8.40 -7.87
CA LEU A 76 5.80 6.97 -7.59
C LEU A 76 4.66 6.62 -6.64
N THR A 77 3.86 5.63 -7.01
CA THR A 77 2.75 5.13 -6.19
C THR A 77 3.13 3.82 -5.50
N ASP A 78 2.78 3.71 -4.23
CA ASP A 78 3.05 2.55 -3.38
C ASP A 78 1.71 2.01 -2.87
N PHE A 79 1.22 0.92 -3.49
CA PHE A 79 -0.09 0.36 -3.23
C PHE A 79 -0.05 -0.73 -2.15
N HIS A 80 -0.86 -0.55 -1.12
CA HIS A 80 -0.94 -1.42 0.04
C HIS A 80 -2.36 -1.76 0.45
N GLU A 81 -2.46 -2.65 1.44
CA GLU A 81 -3.72 -3.02 2.08
C GLU A 81 -3.65 -2.86 3.59
N MET A 82 -4.73 -2.35 4.16
CA MET A 82 -4.99 -2.27 5.61
C MET A 82 -5.85 -3.43 6.09
N GLY A 83 -6.11 -3.47 7.41
CA GLY A 83 -7.10 -4.36 7.99
C GLY A 83 -8.52 -4.10 7.41
N PRO A 84 -9.41 -5.12 7.43
CA PRO A 84 -10.72 -5.04 6.76
C PRO A 84 -11.66 -3.99 7.35
N ASN A 85 -11.49 -3.62 8.62
CA ASN A 85 -12.31 -2.62 9.31
C ASN A 85 -11.84 -1.18 9.10
N SER A 86 -11.04 -0.93 8.09
CA SER A 86 -10.62 0.41 7.65
C SER A 86 -11.43 0.85 6.41
N SER A 87 -10.94 1.87 5.71
CA SER A 87 -11.54 2.37 4.47
C SER A 87 -10.46 2.46 3.36
N TYR A 88 -10.27 3.63 2.79
CA TYR A 88 -9.17 3.92 1.87
C TYR A 88 -8.33 5.07 2.41
N PHE A 89 -7.01 4.95 2.36
CA PHE A 89 -6.08 6.02 2.69
C PHE A 89 -5.28 6.41 1.46
N PHE A 90 -5.01 7.70 1.33
CA PHE A 90 -4.01 8.25 0.41
C PHE A 90 -3.27 9.41 1.07
N GLN A 91 -2.00 9.57 0.71
CA GLN A 91 -1.19 10.69 1.20
C GLN A 91 -1.76 12.05 0.75
N PRO A 92 -1.47 13.15 1.54
CA PRO A 92 -0.42 13.23 2.57
C PRO A 92 -0.77 12.52 3.86
N GLY A 93 0.27 12.11 4.60
CA GLY A 93 0.15 11.61 5.96
C GLY A 93 0.02 12.73 7.00
N ILE A 94 0.19 12.38 8.28
CA ILE A 94 0.08 13.37 9.39
C ILE A 94 1.10 14.50 9.19
N PRO A 95 0.68 15.77 9.10
CA PRO A 95 1.58 16.90 8.79
C PRO A 95 2.76 17.05 9.74
N SER A 96 2.58 16.76 11.03
CA SER A 96 3.63 16.83 12.04
C SER A 96 4.64 15.66 11.98
N ARG A 97 4.39 14.65 11.15
CA ARG A 97 5.22 13.47 10.95
C ARG A 97 5.85 13.41 9.57
N LYS A 98 6.05 14.57 8.94
CA LYS A 98 6.83 14.71 7.70
C LYS A 98 8.32 14.76 8.03
N HIS A 99 9.17 14.18 7.17
CA HIS A 99 10.61 14.29 7.32
C HIS A 99 11.06 15.75 7.09
N PRO A 100 11.94 16.32 7.91
CA PRO A 100 12.34 17.74 7.82
C PRO A 100 12.99 18.13 6.50
N ILE A 101 13.63 17.19 5.78
CA ILE A 101 14.28 17.46 4.48
C ILE A 101 13.32 17.37 3.29
N THR A 102 12.07 16.91 3.47
CA THR A 102 11.08 16.92 2.39
C THR A 102 10.73 18.36 2.02
N PRO A 103 10.90 18.78 0.75
CA PRO A 103 10.62 20.15 0.32
C PRO A 103 9.14 20.53 0.51
N ASP A 104 8.87 21.80 0.77
CA ASP A 104 7.48 22.29 0.92
C ASP A 104 6.69 22.23 -0.40
N GLU A 105 7.38 22.35 -1.53
CA GLU A 105 6.80 22.14 -2.86
C GLU A 105 6.28 20.70 -3.04
N ASN A 106 6.99 19.70 -2.52
CA ASN A 106 6.53 18.31 -2.53
C ASN A 106 5.19 18.18 -1.80
N VAL A 107 5.09 18.76 -0.59
CA VAL A 107 3.84 18.74 0.20
C VAL A 107 2.70 19.42 -0.55
N THR A 108 2.98 20.55 -1.19
CA THR A 108 1.99 21.30 -1.97
C THR A 108 1.48 20.48 -3.16
N LEU A 109 2.39 19.82 -3.88
CA LEU A 109 2.02 18.94 -5.00
C LEU A 109 1.24 17.71 -4.54
N THR A 110 1.67 17.07 -3.44
CA THR A 110 0.96 15.92 -2.87
C THR A 110 -0.47 16.30 -2.49
N LYS A 111 -0.68 17.44 -1.84
CA LYS A 111 -2.02 17.95 -1.50
C LYS A 111 -2.86 18.26 -2.75
N ALA A 112 -2.25 18.84 -3.77
CA ALA A 112 -2.95 19.11 -5.02
C ALA A 112 -3.43 17.81 -5.69
N ILE A 113 -2.60 16.77 -5.72
CA ILE A 113 -2.96 15.44 -6.24
C ILE A 113 -4.04 14.79 -5.36
N ALA A 114 -3.92 14.89 -4.03
CA ALA A 114 -4.87 14.34 -3.07
C ALA A 114 -6.31 14.86 -3.27
N ASN A 115 -6.48 16.11 -3.71
CA ASN A 115 -7.80 16.66 -4.03
C ASN A 115 -8.51 15.91 -5.17
N TYR A 116 -7.76 15.39 -6.14
CA TYR A 116 -8.33 14.57 -7.23
C TYR A 116 -8.72 13.19 -6.71
N HIS A 117 -7.91 12.58 -5.85
CA HIS A 117 -8.26 11.30 -5.22
C HIS A 117 -9.52 11.43 -4.37
N ALA A 118 -9.60 12.47 -3.51
CA ALA A 118 -10.78 12.76 -2.70
C ALA A 118 -12.04 12.87 -3.58
N LYS A 119 -11.98 13.72 -4.61
CA LYS A 119 -13.09 13.91 -5.54
C LYS A 119 -13.54 12.60 -6.19
N THR A 120 -12.61 11.80 -6.65
CA THR A 120 -12.91 10.53 -7.33
C THR A 120 -13.57 9.53 -6.38
N LEU A 121 -13.08 9.44 -5.14
CA LEU A 121 -13.66 8.55 -4.12
C LEU A 121 -15.05 9.02 -3.68
N ASP A 122 -15.26 10.34 -3.52
CA ASP A 122 -16.57 10.95 -3.24
C ASP A 122 -17.59 10.62 -4.34
N GLU A 123 -17.22 10.76 -5.61
CA GLU A 123 -18.07 10.42 -6.75
C GLU A 123 -18.46 8.93 -6.80
N ASN A 124 -17.64 8.07 -6.18
CA ASN A 124 -17.88 6.63 -6.08
C ASN A 124 -18.47 6.19 -4.73
N ASN A 125 -18.81 7.12 -3.84
CA ASN A 125 -19.30 6.86 -2.49
C ASN A 125 -18.40 5.92 -1.69
N ALA A 126 -17.09 6.02 -1.88
CA ALA A 126 -16.10 5.24 -1.16
C ALA A 126 -15.59 6.04 0.07
N LEU A 127 -15.58 5.40 1.23
CA LEU A 127 -15.04 5.99 2.45
C LEU A 127 -13.51 6.07 2.36
N TYR A 128 -12.94 7.21 2.76
CA TYR A 128 -11.50 7.42 2.79
C TYR A 128 -11.09 8.35 3.95
N PHE A 129 -9.78 8.43 4.17
CA PHE A 129 -9.15 9.40 5.05
C PHE A 129 -7.77 9.80 4.53
N THR A 130 -7.28 10.94 4.96
CA THR A 130 -5.98 11.52 4.62
C THR A 130 -5.50 12.40 5.77
N GLU A 131 -4.23 12.77 5.81
CA GLU A 131 -3.59 13.59 6.85
C GLU A 131 -3.67 13.00 8.27
N GLU A 132 -3.94 11.71 8.40
CA GLU A 132 -4.00 10.99 9.69
C GLU A 132 -3.42 9.58 9.58
N SER A 133 -3.16 8.94 10.72
CA SER A 133 -2.63 7.57 10.90
C SER A 133 -1.23 7.32 10.37
N PHE A 134 -0.97 7.60 9.10
CA PHE A 134 0.30 7.33 8.42
C PHE A 134 1.26 8.53 8.51
N ASP A 135 2.56 8.21 8.48
CA ASP A 135 3.63 9.21 8.49
C ASP A 135 4.38 9.28 7.15
N ASP A 136 5.04 10.40 6.91
CA ASP A 136 5.96 10.63 5.81
C ASP A 136 7.38 10.92 6.33
N PHE A 137 7.77 10.25 7.40
CA PHE A 137 9.04 10.50 8.09
C PHE A 137 10.19 9.63 7.59
N TYR A 138 10.02 8.30 7.62
CA TYR A 138 11.10 7.38 7.24
C TYR A 138 11.19 7.25 5.71
N TYR A 139 12.21 7.86 5.11
CA TYR A 139 12.41 7.82 3.65
C TYR A 139 13.08 6.55 3.11
N GLY A 140 13.14 5.49 3.90
CA GLY A 140 13.50 4.13 3.47
C GLY A 140 12.33 3.27 3.01
N LYS A 141 11.19 3.87 2.68
CA LYS A 141 9.99 3.21 2.13
C LYS A 141 9.55 3.84 0.80
N GLY A 142 8.77 3.09 0.01
CA GLY A 142 8.39 3.47 -1.36
C GLY A 142 7.64 4.79 -1.45
N SER A 143 6.80 5.08 -0.47
CA SER A 143 5.99 6.29 -0.44
C SER A 143 6.73 7.57 -0.05
N THR A 144 7.95 7.48 0.50
CA THR A 144 8.70 8.65 1.00
C THR A 144 10.10 8.78 0.42
N TYR A 145 10.66 7.71 -0.15
CA TYR A 145 11.96 7.79 -0.82
C TYR A 145 11.96 8.79 -1.99
N PRO A 146 10.94 8.85 -2.85
CA PRO A 146 10.86 9.84 -3.92
C PRO A 146 10.87 11.28 -3.42
N ASP A 147 10.23 11.56 -2.28
CA ASP A 147 10.05 12.92 -1.74
C ASP A 147 11.38 13.63 -1.43
N VAL A 148 12.41 12.87 -1.11
CA VAL A 148 13.76 13.40 -0.84
C VAL A 148 14.69 13.21 -2.05
N ASN A 149 14.19 12.70 -3.17
CA ASN A 149 14.94 12.46 -4.40
C ASN A 149 14.34 13.19 -5.63
N GLY A 150 13.55 14.23 -5.40
CA GLY A 150 13.04 15.12 -6.44
C GLY A 150 11.76 14.64 -7.14
N GLY A 151 11.07 13.65 -6.57
CA GLY A 151 9.76 13.18 -7.01
C GLY A 151 8.70 13.36 -5.94
N VAL A 152 7.52 12.80 -6.17
CA VAL A 152 6.43 12.70 -5.20
C VAL A 152 6.13 11.22 -4.98
N GLY A 153 6.24 10.75 -3.74
CA GLY A 153 5.78 9.43 -3.34
C GLY A 153 4.35 9.48 -2.84
N ILE A 154 3.52 8.52 -3.22
CA ILE A 154 2.12 8.46 -2.77
C ILE A 154 1.83 7.05 -2.27
N LEU A 155 1.50 6.95 -0.99
CA LEU A 155 0.97 5.74 -0.39
C LEU A 155 -0.54 5.66 -0.63
N PHE A 156 -0.98 4.52 -1.14
CA PHE A 156 -2.38 4.11 -1.14
C PHE A 156 -2.56 2.89 -0.26
N GLU A 157 -3.59 2.92 0.60
CA GLU A 157 -3.91 1.81 1.51
C GLU A 157 -5.40 1.50 1.42
N GLN A 158 -5.73 0.32 0.88
CA GLN A 158 -7.12 -0.15 0.77
C GLN A 158 -7.44 -1.11 1.91
N ALA A 159 -8.62 -0.97 2.53
CA ALA A 159 -9.15 -2.02 3.40
C ALA A 159 -9.24 -3.34 2.64
N SER A 160 -8.64 -4.42 3.18
CA SER A 160 -8.48 -5.68 2.46
C SER A 160 -9.73 -6.56 2.49
N SER A 161 -10.20 -7.00 1.33
CA SER A 161 -11.22 -8.04 1.20
C SER A 161 -10.65 -9.47 1.19
N ARG A 162 -9.32 -9.61 1.27
CA ARG A 162 -8.59 -10.88 1.18
C ARG A 162 -8.94 -11.72 -0.06
N GLY A 163 -9.23 -11.05 -1.17
CA GLY A 163 -9.44 -11.68 -2.46
C GLY A 163 -10.84 -12.21 -2.74
N HIS A 164 -11.79 -12.07 -1.81
CA HIS A 164 -13.20 -12.38 -2.06
C HIS A 164 -14.19 -11.49 -1.30
N ILE A 165 -14.58 -11.77 -0.08
CA ILE A 165 -15.52 -10.96 0.72
C ILE A 165 -15.19 -11.10 2.20
N GLN A 166 -15.30 -10.00 2.96
CA GLN A 166 -15.22 -10.00 4.42
C GLN A 166 -16.35 -9.19 5.03
N ASP A 167 -16.89 -9.67 6.14
CA ASP A 167 -17.77 -8.87 7.00
C ASP A 167 -16.94 -7.86 7.78
N THR A 168 -17.34 -6.59 7.72
CA THR A 168 -16.64 -5.48 8.37
C THR A 168 -17.60 -4.60 9.16
N ILE A 169 -17.09 -3.72 10.00
CA ILE A 169 -17.88 -2.71 10.72
C ILE A 169 -18.63 -1.76 9.76
N ASN A 170 -18.18 -1.63 8.52
CA ASN A 170 -18.74 -0.79 7.48
C ASN A 170 -19.67 -1.59 6.52
N GLY A 171 -19.98 -2.84 6.85
CA GLY A 171 -20.72 -3.75 5.99
C GLY A 171 -19.81 -4.70 5.20
N PRO A 172 -20.38 -5.51 4.29
CA PRO A 172 -19.61 -6.47 3.50
C PRO A 172 -18.62 -5.79 2.57
N LEU A 173 -17.35 -6.14 2.68
CA LEU A 173 -16.26 -5.64 1.84
C LEU A 173 -15.95 -6.69 0.77
N SER A 174 -16.29 -6.41 -0.48
CA SER A 174 -16.09 -7.34 -1.60
C SER A 174 -14.84 -7.05 -2.40
N PHE A 175 -14.23 -8.08 -2.97
CA PHE A 175 -13.03 -7.96 -3.81
C PHE A 175 -13.24 -7.09 -5.06
N PRO A 176 -14.36 -7.18 -5.80
CA PRO A 176 -14.63 -6.27 -6.91
C PRO A 176 -14.65 -4.79 -6.50
N PHE A 177 -15.17 -4.47 -5.31
CA PHE A 177 -15.16 -3.11 -4.79
C PHE A 177 -13.75 -2.63 -4.46
N THR A 178 -12.93 -3.46 -3.80
CA THR A 178 -11.55 -3.08 -3.46
C THR A 178 -10.67 -2.93 -4.70
N ILE A 179 -10.84 -3.78 -5.71
CA ILE A 179 -10.18 -3.62 -7.03
C ILE A 179 -10.57 -2.31 -7.69
N LYS A 180 -11.88 -2.01 -7.71
CA LYS A 180 -12.37 -0.76 -8.31
C LYS A 180 -11.69 0.46 -7.64
N ASN A 181 -11.66 0.52 -6.33
CA ASN A 181 -11.06 1.63 -5.59
C ASN A 181 -9.55 1.80 -5.88
N GLN A 182 -8.82 0.71 -6.10
CA GLN A 182 -7.39 0.77 -6.44
C GLN A 182 -7.13 1.25 -7.87
N LEU A 183 -8.15 1.24 -8.74
CA LEU A 183 -8.05 1.65 -10.15
C LEU A 183 -8.64 3.05 -10.42
N LEU A 184 -9.27 3.67 -9.43
CA LEU A 184 -9.83 5.02 -9.51
C LEU A 184 -8.75 6.08 -9.31
#